data_e706580b525681e24ff4398265b8dd30
#
_entry.id   e706580b525681e24ff4398265b8dd30
#
_cell.length_a   1.000
_cell.length_b   1.000
_cell.length_c   1.000
_cell.angle_alpha   90.00
_cell.angle_beta   90.00
_cell.angle_gamma   90.00
#
_symmetry.space_group_name_H-M   'P 1'
#
loop_
_entity.id
_entity.type
_entity.pdbx_description
1 polymer ?
#
loop_
_entity_poly.entity_id
_entity_poly.type
_entity_poly.pdbx_seq_one_letter_code
_entity_poly.pdbx_strand_id
1 'polypeptide(L)'
;MNQKSSYTNEELIKSGNGLLFGPTTGKLPNPPMLMVDRILEINDSGGKYKKGKILAELDINDEMWFFNCHFKNDPVMPGCLGLDGLWQLVGFFLTWSGGKGRGRALGVGDVKFKGQIRPYHTKITYSIDVKKLLNRNDQLMIWADGTVTTNDNRTIYFAKNLQVGLFNNLTYDFGGDPSQDSF
;
A
#
# COMPACT_ATOMS: atom_id res chain seq x y z
N MET A 1 -2.63 -19.43 -9.93
CA MET A 1 -1.44 -18.57 -9.73
C MET A 1 -0.78 -19.02 -8.44
N ASN A 2 0.51 -19.32 -8.44
CA ASN A 2 1.22 -19.61 -7.19
C ASN A 2 1.34 -18.31 -6.41
N GLN A 3 0.54 -18.16 -5.37
CA GLN A 3 0.65 -17.07 -4.41
C GLN A 3 1.95 -17.24 -3.65
N LYS A 4 2.89 -16.32 -3.83
CA LYS A 4 4.09 -16.25 -3.00
C LYS A 4 3.77 -15.62 -1.65
N SER A 5 4.56 -15.95 -0.65
CA SER A 5 4.48 -15.35 0.69
C SER A 5 5.39 -14.13 0.88
N SER A 6 6.21 -13.79 -0.13
CA SER A 6 7.13 -12.64 -0.12
C SER A 6 7.38 -12.12 -1.53
N TYR A 7 7.76 -10.84 -1.66
CA TYR A 7 8.00 -10.17 -2.94
C TYR A 7 9.18 -9.22 -2.86
N THR A 8 10.01 -9.22 -3.89
CA THR A 8 11.15 -8.31 -4.07
C THR A 8 10.72 -6.98 -4.69
N ASN A 9 11.60 -5.98 -4.68
CA ASN A 9 11.38 -4.68 -5.32
C ASN A 9 11.04 -4.83 -6.82
N GLU A 10 11.80 -5.66 -7.55
CA GLU A 10 11.53 -5.92 -8.98
C GLU A 10 10.12 -6.50 -9.22
N GLU A 11 9.64 -7.36 -8.33
CA GLU A 11 8.30 -7.93 -8.44
C GLU A 11 7.22 -6.90 -8.13
N LEU A 12 7.46 -5.99 -7.19
CA LEU A 12 6.54 -4.88 -6.91
C LEU A 12 6.46 -3.92 -8.10
N ILE A 13 7.59 -3.60 -8.74
CA ILE A 13 7.62 -2.82 -10.00
C ILE A 13 6.86 -3.56 -11.12
N LYS A 14 7.04 -4.89 -11.25
CA LYS A 14 6.25 -5.70 -12.20
C LYS A 14 4.75 -5.63 -11.90
N SER A 15 4.36 -5.55 -10.62
CA SER A 15 2.95 -5.32 -10.24
C SER A 15 2.43 -3.98 -10.74
N GLY A 16 3.23 -2.91 -10.59
CA GLY A 16 2.91 -1.58 -11.11
C GLY A 16 2.68 -1.58 -12.62
N ASN A 17 3.47 -2.35 -13.35
CA ASN A 17 3.38 -2.49 -14.80
C ASN A 17 2.33 -3.51 -15.28
N GLY A 18 1.58 -4.14 -14.35
CA GLY A 18 0.57 -5.16 -14.68
C GLY A 18 1.14 -6.51 -15.13
N LEU A 19 2.43 -6.76 -14.89
CA LEU A 19 3.14 -7.96 -15.32
C LEU A 19 3.16 -9.08 -14.26
N LEU A 20 2.93 -8.77 -12.99
CA LEU A 20 3.00 -9.75 -11.91
C LEU A 20 1.74 -10.63 -11.83
N PHE A 21 0.56 -10.01 -11.80
CA PHE A 21 -0.72 -10.69 -11.66
C PHE A 21 -1.59 -10.61 -12.92
N GLY A 22 -1.12 -9.90 -13.94
CA GLY A 22 -1.80 -9.72 -15.21
C GLY A 22 -2.37 -8.30 -15.40
N PRO A 23 -2.71 -7.94 -16.65
CA PRO A 23 -3.02 -6.54 -17.02
C PRO A 23 -4.36 -6.04 -16.43
N THR A 24 -5.28 -6.94 -16.10
CA THR A 24 -6.62 -6.60 -15.59
C THR A 24 -6.71 -6.56 -14.06
N THR A 25 -5.59 -6.69 -13.37
CA THR A 25 -5.53 -6.68 -11.89
C THR A 25 -5.19 -5.29 -11.35
N GLY A 26 -5.39 -5.09 -10.05
CA GLY A 26 -4.92 -3.89 -9.36
C GLY A 26 -3.41 -3.72 -9.51
N LYS A 27 -2.97 -2.48 -9.69
CA LYS A 27 -1.56 -2.12 -9.88
C LYS A 27 -1.06 -1.30 -8.71
N LEU A 28 0.18 -1.51 -8.32
CA LEU A 28 0.90 -0.58 -7.47
C LEU A 28 1.28 0.67 -8.28
N PRO A 29 1.49 1.83 -7.64
CA PRO A 29 2.13 2.94 -8.33
C PRO A 29 3.58 2.59 -8.69
N ASN A 30 4.11 3.25 -9.72
CA ASN A 30 5.53 3.16 -10.05
C ASN A 30 6.33 4.21 -9.25
N PRO A 31 7.67 4.06 -9.10
CA PRO A 31 8.51 5.11 -8.56
C PRO A 31 8.29 6.46 -9.28
N PRO A 32 8.33 7.61 -8.59
CA PRO A 32 8.73 7.73 -7.18
C PRO A 32 7.59 7.55 -6.16
N MET A 33 6.36 7.21 -6.59
CA MET A 33 5.20 7.04 -5.70
C MET A 33 5.10 5.65 -5.06
N LEU A 34 5.90 4.67 -5.50
CA LEU A 34 5.98 3.37 -4.85
C LEU A 34 6.64 3.54 -3.47
N MET A 35 5.88 3.34 -2.40
CA MET A 35 6.31 3.52 -1.00
C MET A 35 6.66 2.20 -0.31
N VAL A 36 7.01 1.18 -1.07
CA VAL A 36 7.37 -0.16 -0.56
C VAL A 36 8.48 -0.73 -1.43
N ASP A 37 9.57 -1.20 -0.80
CA ASP A 37 10.65 -1.87 -1.51
C ASP A 37 10.50 -3.38 -1.54
N ARG A 38 9.91 -3.98 -0.50
CA ARG A 38 9.74 -5.44 -0.42
C ARG A 38 8.64 -5.83 0.54
N ILE A 39 8.01 -6.95 0.24
CA ILE A 39 7.09 -7.63 1.15
C ILE A 39 7.84 -8.84 1.72
N LEU A 40 8.03 -8.84 3.04
CA LEU A 40 8.72 -9.91 3.76
C LEU A 40 7.78 -11.09 4.02
N GLU A 41 6.52 -10.79 4.30
CA GLU A 41 5.50 -11.78 4.59
C GLU A 41 4.14 -11.29 4.12
N ILE A 42 3.41 -12.16 3.43
CA ILE A 42 1.99 -11.99 3.13
C ILE A 42 1.28 -13.34 3.24
N ASN A 43 0.17 -13.37 3.96
CA ASN A 43 -0.65 -14.57 4.10
C ASN A 43 -2.12 -14.20 4.36
N ASP A 44 -3.04 -15.14 4.21
CA ASP A 44 -4.50 -14.98 4.31
C ASP A 44 -5.11 -15.46 5.65
N SER A 45 -4.28 -15.91 6.58
CA SER A 45 -4.73 -16.53 7.84
C SER A 45 -4.09 -15.92 9.08
N GLY A 46 -3.03 -15.13 8.92
CA GLY A 46 -2.30 -14.47 10.01
C GLY A 46 -2.94 -13.18 10.49
N GLY A 47 -2.14 -12.45 11.27
CA GLY A 47 -2.50 -11.14 11.79
C GLY A 47 -3.44 -11.18 12.98
N LYS A 48 -3.72 -10.01 13.52
CA LYS A 48 -4.53 -9.81 14.72
C LYS A 48 -5.94 -10.42 14.61
N TYR A 49 -6.52 -10.37 13.42
CA TYR A 49 -7.89 -10.80 13.16
C TYR A 49 -7.96 -12.21 12.53
N LYS A 50 -6.82 -12.86 12.30
CA LYS A 50 -6.70 -14.17 11.63
C LYS A 50 -7.39 -14.21 10.25
N LYS A 51 -7.25 -13.10 9.50
CA LYS A 51 -7.87 -12.93 8.16
C LYS A 51 -6.88 -12.43 7.13
N GLY A 52 -5.60 -12.42 7.49
CA GLY A 52 -4.50 -12.03 6.65
C GLY A 52 -3.60 -10.98 7.28
N LYS A 53 -2.35 -11.01 6.85
CA LYS A 53 -1.27 -10.15 7.34
C LYS A 53 -0.35 -9.78 6.20
N ILE A 54 0.21 -8.57 6.26
CA ILE A 54 1.38 -8.19 5.48
C ILE A 54 2.43 -7.60 6.42
N LEU A 55 3.68 -7.97 6.19
CA LEU A 55 4.86 -7.34 6.73
C LEU A 55 5.73 -6.89 5.55
N ALA A 56 6.04 -5.60 5.47
CA ALA A 56 6.77 -5.01 4.35
C ALA A 56 7.73 -3.93 4.82
N GLU A 57 8.71 -3.58 3.98
CA GLU A 57 9.70 -2.56 4.29
C GLU A 57 9.87 -1.56 3.14
N LEU A 58 10.25 -0.34 3.51
CA LEU A 58 10.79 0.69 2.66
C LEU A 58 12.15 1.12 3.24
N ASP A 59 13.21 1.06 2.44
CA ASP A 59 14.51 1.60 2.79
C ASP A 59 14.45 3.12 2.74
N ILE A 60 15.06 3.76 3.73
CA ILE A 60 15.11 5.22 3.84
C ILE A 60 16.56 5.65 3.62
N ASN A 61 16.75 6.64 2.77
CA ASN A 61 18.01 7.33 2.56
C ASN A 61 17.77 8.83 2.39
N ASP A 62 18.79 9.63 2.55
CA ASP A 62 18.73 11.09 2.51
C ASP A 62 18.52 11.67 1.11
N GLU A 63 18.68 10.86 0.04
CA GLU A 63 18.46 11.26 -1.34
C GLU A 63 16.99 11.16 -1.78
N MET A 64 16.10 10.63 -0.92
CA MET A 64 14.69 10.50 -1.25
C MET A 64 14.07 11.86 -1.56
N TRP A 65 13.38 11.94 -2.69
CA TRP A 65 12.89 13.19 -3.29
C TRP A 65 12.11 14.09 -2.33
N PHE A 66 11.34 13.54 -1.42
CA PHE A 66 10.51 14.30 -0.49
C PHE A 66 11.33 15.01 0.59
N PHE A 67 12.54 14.55 0.93
CA PHE A 67 13.41 15.26 1.89
C PHE A 67 13.95 16.57 1.35
N ASN A 68 14.03 16.72 0.02
CA ASN A 68 14.47 17.95 -0.62
C ASN A 68 13.43 19.08 -0.58
N CYS A 69 12.17 18.75 -0.34
CA CYS A 69 11.06 19.72 -0.40
C CYS A 69 10.17 19.76 0.85
N HIS A 70 10.26 18.78 1.71
CA HIS A 70 9.37 18.67 2.88
C HIS A 70 10.17 18.45 4.19
N PHE A 71 10.68 19.53 4.83
CA PHE A 71 10.65 20.95 4.52
C PHE A 71 12.08 21.49 4.35
N LYS A 72 12.25 22.73 3.84
CA LYS A 72 13.57 23.36 3.76
C LYS A 72 14.18 23.50 5.17
N ASN A 73 15.40 22.95 5.37
CA ASN A 73 16.11 22.89 6.64
C ASN A 73 15.43 22.04 7.74
N ASP A 74 14.36 21.32 7.43
CA ASP A 74 13.68 20.41 8.34
C ASP A 74 13.15 19.19 7.58
N PRO A 75 14.03 18.34 7.03
CA PRO A 75 13.63 17.22 6.18
C PRO A 75 12.88 16.17 6.99
N VAL A 76 11.65 15.87 6.57
CA VAL A 76 10.79 14.82 7.14
C VAL A 76 9.96 14.21 6.02
N MET A 77 9.78 12.89 6.03
CA MET A 77 8.86 12.23 5.10
C MET A 77 7.44 12.73 5.34
N PRO A 78 6.71 13.18 4.31
CA PRO A 78 5.29 13.53 4.45
C PRO A 78 4.49 12.37 5.04
N GLY A 79 3.72 12.63 6.10
CA GLY A 79 2.91 11.59 6.74
C GLY A 79 1.91 10.94 5.80
N CYS A 80 1.42 11.69 4.81
CA CYS A 80 0.54 11.19 3.76
C CYS A 80 1.20 10.10 2.90
N LEU A 81 2.52 10.17 2.64
CA LEU A 81 3.23 9.13 1.86
C LEU A 81 3.35 7.83 2.65
N GLY A 82 3.64 7.90 3.97
CA GLY A 82 3.64 6.71 4.81
C GLY A 82 2.25 6.08 4.95
N LEU A 83 1.20 6.90 4.99
CA LEU A 83 -0.19 6.43 4.95
C LEU A 83 -0.52 5.80 3.59
N ASP A 84 -0.05 6.39 2.49
CA ASP A 84 -0.24 5.84 1.15
C ASP A 84 0.45 4.47 1.01
N GLY A 85 1.65 4.29 1.58
CA GLY A 85 2.32 2.99 1.65
C GLY A 85 1.45 1.90 2.31
N LEU A 86 0.70 2.25 3.36
CA LEU A 86 -0.26 1.33 3.97
C LEU A 86 -1.41 0.99 3.00
N TRP A 87 -1.97 1.98 2.28
CA TRP A 87 -3.02 1.72 1.28
C TRP A 87 -2.51 0.92 0.09
N GLN A 88 -1.27 1.15 -0.36
CA GLN A 88 -0.62 0.37 -1.43
C GLN A 88 -0.55 -1.11 -1.05
N LEU A 89 -0.15 -1.43 0.17
CA LEU A 89 -0.10 -2.80 0.68
C LEU A 89 -1.49 -3.44 0.82
N VAL A 90 -2.47 -2.69 1.31
CA VAL A 90 -3.86 -3.17 1.40
C VAL A 90 -4.43 -3.45 0.01
N GLY A 91 -4.15 -2.60 -0.98
CA GLY A 91 -4.51 -2.82 -2.38
C GLY A 91 -3.78 -4.01 -3.00
N PHE A 92 -2.49 -4.17 -2.69
CA PHE A 92 -1.71 -5.34 -3.12
C PHE A 92 -2.31 -6.65 -2.59
N PHE A 93 -2.75 -6.68 -1.33
CA PHE A 93 -3.41 -7.84 -0.74
C PHE A 93 -4.66 -8.27 -1.52
N LEU A 94 -5.49 -7.31 -1.95
CA LEU A 94 -6.67 -7.62 -2.76
C LEU A 94 -6.30 -8.30 -4.08
N THR A 95 -5.27 -7.78 -4.76
CA THR A 95 -4.78 -8.34 -6.03
C THR A 95 -4.15 -9.71 -5.80
N TRP A 96 -3.32 -9.85 -4.77
CA TRP A 96 -2.71 -11.11 -4.35
C TRP A 96 -3.76 -12.19 -4.05
N SER A 97 -4.89 -11.80 -3.44
CA SER A 97 -6.03 -12.68 -3.16
C SER A 97 -6.85 -13.06 -4.42
N GLY A 98 -6.38 -12.69 -5.63
CA GLY A 98 -7.04 -13.01 -6.89
C GLY A 98 -8.02 -11.96 -7.40
N GLY A 99 -8.09 -10.80 -6.75
CA GLY A 99 -8.95 -9.69 -7.16
C GLY A 99 -8.54 -9.09 -8.51
N LYS A 100 -9.54 -8.68 -9.29
CA LYS A 100 -9.39 -8.00 -10.57
C LYS A 100 -9.97 -6.59 -10.52
N GLY A 101 -9.56 -5.75 -11.44
CA GLY A 101 -10.06 -4.39 -11.56
C GLY A 101 -9.07 -3.33 -11.08
N ARG A 102 -9.52 -2.08 -11.08
CA ARG A 102 -8.70 -0.91 -10.70
C ARG A 102 -8.80 -0.65 -9.21
N GLY A 103 -7.65 -0.54 -8.54
CA GLY A 103 -7.56 -0.25 -7.10
C GLY A 103 -7.87 1.21 -6.79
N ARG A 104 -8.66 1.44 -5.73
CA ARG A 104 -8.89 2.79 -5.18
C ARG A 104 -8.88 2.75 -3.66
N ALA A 105 -8.13 3.69 -3.07
CA ALA A 105 -8.28 4.00 -1.66
C ALA A 105 -9.64 4.66 -1.43
N LEU A 106 -10.41 4.15 -0.48
CA LEU A 106 -11.78 4.61 -0.21
C LEU A 106 -11.88 5.43 1.07
N GLY A 107 -10.94 5.23 1.98
CA GLY A 107 -10.93 5.96 3.23
C GLY A 107 -10.11 5.30 4.33
N VAL A 108 -10.11 5.94 5.48
CA VAL A 108 -9.51 5.46 6.72
C VAL A 108 -10.35 5.98 7.89
N GLY A 109 -10.51 5.17 8.94
CA GLY A 109 -11.34 5.57 10.08
C GLY A 109 -10.61 6.47 11.07
N ASP A 110 -9.37 6.15 11.42
CA ASP A 110 -8.56 6.91 12.38
C ASP A 110 -7.08 6.81 11.99
N VAL A 111 -6.39 7.94 11.98
CA VAL A 111 -4.95 8.02 11.73
C VAL A 111 -4.28 8.80 12.85
N LYS A 112 -3.19 8.25 13.37
CA LYS A 112 -2.35 8.92 14.38
C LYS A 112 -0.90 8.90 13.97
N PHE A 113 -0.32 10.08 13.80
CA PHE A 113 1.12 10.27 13.63
C PHE A 113 1.74 10.61 14.98
N LYS A 114 2.50 9.68 15.57
CA LYS A 114 3.18 9.83 16.86
C LYS A 114 4.67 10.00 16.77
N GLY A 115 5.18 10.12 15.56
CA GLY A 115 6.60 10.32 15.28
C GLY A 115 6.82 10.71 13.83
N GLN A 116 8.08 10.88 13.46
CA GLN A 116 8.52 11.35 12.17
C GLN A 116 9.51 10.37 11.55
N ILE A 117 9.52 10.28 10.23
CA ILE A 117 10.54 9.58 9.46
C ILE A 117 11.52 10.63 8.95
N ARG A 118 12.77 10.50 9.34
CA ARG A 118 13.85 11.45 9.10
C ARG A 118 14.95 10.83 8.23
N PRO A 119 15.82 11.60 7.58
CA PRO A 119 16.92 11.09 6.75
C PRO A 119 17.89 10.14 7.48
N TYR A 120 18.00 10.24 8.80
CA TYR A 120 18.88 9.36 9.60
C TYR A 120 18.30 7.96 9.86
N HIS A 121 17.02 7.73 9.57
CA HIS A 121 16.48 6.38 9.58
C HIS A 121 17.01 5.60 8.39
N THR A 122 17.18 4.31 8.54
CA THR A 122 17.67 3.42 7.46
C THR A 122 16.55 2.66 6.79
N LYS A 123 15.45 2.48 7.50
CA LYS A 123 14.24 1.82 6.97
C LYS A 123 13.02 2.06 7.84
N ILE A 124 11.86 1.81 7.26
CA ILE A 124 10.60 1.67 7.98
C ILE A 124 9.97 0.31 7.66
N THR A 125 9.23 -0.20 8.63
CA THR A 125 8.48 -1.46 8.51
C THR A 125 6.99 -1.15 8.58
N TYR A 126 6.25 -1.64 7.59
CA TYR A 126 4.80 -1.63 7.54
C TYR A 126 4.26 -2.95 8.06
N SER A 127 3.25 -2.90 8.91
CA SER A 127 2.47 -4.09 9.31
C SER A 127 1.00 -3.83 9.04
N ILE A 128 0.35 -4.76 8.32
CA ILE A 128 -1.08 -4.73 7.99
C ILE A 128 -1.75 -5.93 8.62
N ASP A 129 -2.87 -5.70 9.30
CA ASP A 129 -3.76 -6.73 9.83
C ASP A 129 -5.12 -6.62 9.12
N VAL A 130 -5.46 -7.62 8.31
CA VAL A 130 -6.72 -7.66 7.56
C VAL A 130 -7.89 -7.96 8.51
N LYS A 131 -8.89 -7.09 8.50
CA LYS A 131 -10.10 -7.21 9.34
C LYS A 131 -11.26 -7.86 8.63
N LYS A 132 -11.46 -7.50 7.37
CA LYS A 132 -12.63 -7.93 6.60
C LYS A 132 -12.35 -7.85 5.12
N LEU A 133 -12.77 -8.87 4.40
CA LEU A 133 -12.89 -8.91 2.95
C LEU A 133 -14.38 -9.01 2.59
N LEU A 134 -14.81 -8.25 1.61
CA LEU A 134 -16.15 -8.29 1.07
C LEU A 134 -16.05 -8.43 -0.46
N ASN A 135 -16.64 -9.50 -0.98
CA ASN A 135 -16.81 -9.69 -2.42
C ASN A 135 -18.31 -9.58 -2.72
N ARG A 136 -18.70 -8.56 -3.48
CA ARG A 136 -20.09 -8.34 -3.86
C ARG A 136 -20.17 -7.68 -5.23
N ASN A 137 -20.96 -8.25 -6.13
CA ASN A 137 -21.26 -7.68 -7.47
C ASN A 137 -19.98 -7.26 -8.23
N ASP A 138 -18.99 -8.15 -8.33
CA ASP A 138 -17.69 -7.91 -8.99
C ASP A 138 -16.83 -6.79 -8.36
N GLN A 139 -17.17 -6.38 -7.16
CA GLN A 139 -16.38 -5.45 -6.36
C GLN A 139 -15.76 -6.20 -5.18
N LEU A 140 -14.46 -6.12 -5.07
CA LEU A 140 -13.72 -6.67 -3.94
C LEU A 140 -13.25 -5.53 -3.05
N MET A 141 -13.67 -5.53 -1.79
CA MET A 141 -13.34 -4.50 -0.81
C MET A 141 -12.64 -5.10 0.40
N ILE A 142 -11.73 -4.36 0.99
CA ILE A 142 -10.98 -4.75 2.19
C ILE A 142 -11.01 -3.65 3.23
N TRP A 143 -11.03 -4.07 4.50
CA TRP A 143 -10.77 -3.24 5.68
C TRP A 143 -9.59 -3.84 6.41
N ALA A 144 -8.63 -3.00 6.77
CA ALA A 144 -7.43 -3.41 7.50
C ALA A 144 -7.01 -2.35 8.52
N ASP A 145 -6.26 -2.76 9.52
CA ASP A 145 -5.49 -1.85 10.37
C ASP A 145 -4.02 -1.90 9.92
N GLY A 146 -3.32 -0.79 10.07
CA GLY A 146 -1.92 -0.71 9.68
C GLY A 146 -1.08 0.09 10.67
N THR A 147 0.20 -0.26 10.77
CA THR A 147 1.20 0.48 11.53
C THR A 147 2.47 0.69 10.73
N VAL A 148 3.19 1.76 11.06
CA VAL A 148 4.55 2.02 10.56
C VAL A 148 5.50 2.12 11.74
N THR A 149 6.59 1.36 11.68
CA THR A 149 7.62 1.27 12.72
C THR A 149 8.97 1.64 12.11
N THR A 150 9.75 2.46 12.80
CA THR A 150 11.10 2.84 12.41
C THR A 150 12.13 1.78 12.79
N ASN A 151 13.33 1.86 12.25
CA ASN A 151 14.41 0.87 12.52
C ASN A 151 14.89 0.81 13.98
N ASP A 152 14.52 1.79 14.81
CA ASP A 152 14.71 1.77 16.27
C ASP A 152 13.53 1.10 17.03
N ASN A 153 12.69 0.35 16.33
CA ASN A 153 11.51 -0.38 16.84
C ASN A 153 10.42 0.51 17.45
N ARG A 154 10.37 1.79 17.10
CA ARG A 154 9.34 2.70 17.55
C ARG A 154 8.21 2.77 16.54
N THR A 155 7.02 2.32 16.92
CA THR A 155 5.81 2.49 16.08
C THR A 155 5.35 3.94 16.11
N ILE A 156 5.33 4.56 14.94
CA ILE A 156 5.09 6.00 14.76
C ILE A 156 3.77 6.32 14.04
N TYR A 157 3.29 5.44 13.17
CA TYR A 157 1.98 5.62 12.53
C TYR A 157 1.04 4.51 12.92
N PHE A 158 -0.21 4.89 13.14
CA PHE A 158 -1.32 3.99 13.43
C PHE A 158 -2.49 4.38 12.54
N ALA A 159 -2.96 3.46 11.72
CA ALA A 159 -4.13 3.65 10.88
C ALA A 159 -5.14 2.55 11.15
N LYS A 160 -6.39 2.91 11.40
CA LYS A 160 -7.48 1.97 11.64
C LYS A 160 -8.51 2.06 10.52
N ASN A 161 -9.04 0.90 10.14
CA ASN A 161 -10.05 0.79 9.10
C ASN A 161 -9.61 1.45 7.78
N LEU A 162 -8.36 1.18 7.35
CA LEU A 162 -7.94 1.45 5.97
C LEU A 162 -8.89 0.71 5.03
N GLN A 163 -9.42 1.41 4.04
CA GLN A 163 -10.38 0.86 3.09
C GLN A 163 -9.83 0.98 1.68
N VAL A 164 -9.83 -0.13 0.96
CA VAL A 164 -9.47 -0.19 -0.47
C VAL A 164 -10.50 -1.05 -1.19
N GLY A 165 -10.80 -0.70 -2.43
CA GLY A 165 -11.63 -1.49 -3.32
C GLY A 165 -10.96 -1.75 -4.65
N LEU A 166 -11.27 -2.91 -5.27
CA LEU A 166 -11.02 -3.21 -6.68
C LEU A 166 -12.34 -3.15 -7.44
N PHE A 167 -12.35 -2.43 -8.55
CA PHE A 167 -13.54 -2.17 -9.35
C PHE A 167 -13.28 -2.53 -10.82
N ASN A 168 -14.12 -3.36 -11.41
CA ASN A 168 -14.00 -3.75 -12.82
C ASN A 168 -14.53 -2.65 -13.76
N ASN A 169 -15.60 -1.97 -13.36
CA ASN A 169 -16.23 -0.91 -14.14
C ASN A 169 -16.28 0.36 -13.29
N LEU A 170 -15.36 1.28 -13.53
CA LEU A 170 -15.37 2.60 -12.92
C LEU A 170 -15.86 3.60 -13.96
N THR A 171 -17.10 4.07 -13.79
CA THR A 171 -17.55 5.31 -14.40
C THR A 171 -17.22 6.46 -13.47
N TYR A 172 -16.56 7.49 -13.97
CA TYR A 172 -16.25 8.69 -13.19
C TYR A 172 -17.24 9.79 -13.57
N ASP A 173 -17.90 10.35 -12.57
CA ASP A 173 -18.75 11.55 -12.74
C ASP A 173 -17.93 12.84 -12.97
N PHE A 174 -16.61 12.74 -13.11
CA PHE A 174 -15.70 13.87 -13.29
C PHE A 174 -15.26 14.13 -14.74
N GLY A 175 -16.04 13.74 -15.71
CA GLY A 175 -15.89 14.22 -17.08
C GLY A 175 -15.00 13.39 -18.01
N GLY A 176 -14.76 12.12 -17.74
CA GLY A 176 -14.08 11.22 -18.66
C GLY A 176 -14.22 9.75 -18.28
N ASP A 177 -14.34 8.88 -19.25
CA ASP A 177 -14.23 7.44 -19.06
C ASP A 177 -12.74 7.07 -19.07
N PRO A 178 -12.13 6.72 -17.92
CA PRO A 178 -10.71 6.38 -17.89
C PRO A 178 -10.39 5.05 -18.57
N SER A 179 -11.40 4.30 -19.04
CA SER A 179 -11.16 3.15 -19.92
C SER A 179 -10.74 3.56 -21.32
N GLN A 180 -10.95 4.82 -21.69
CA GLN A 180 -10.54 5.41 -22.97
C GLN A 180 -9.18 6.11 -22.89
N ASP A 181 -8.67 6.35 -21.69
CA ASP A 181 -7.30 6.80 -21.54
C ASP A 181 -6.38 5.61 -21.86
N SER A 182 -5.86 5.59 -23.07
CA SER A 182 -4.81 4.67 -23.49
C SER A 182 -3.56 4.96 -22.66
N PHE A 183 -3.32 4.18 -21.64
CA PHE A 183 -2.03 4.11 -20.94
C PHE A 183 -1.16 3.02 -21.54
#